data_3c1c10ba66e2e9136488db53832d0f55
#
_entry.id   3c1c10ba66e2e9136488db53832d0f55
#
_cell.length_a   1.000
_cell.length_b   1.000
_cell.length_c   1.000
_cell.angle_alpha   90.00
_cell.angle_beta   90.00
_cell.angle_gamma   90.00
#
_symmetry.space_group_name_H-M   'P 1'
#
loop_
_entity.id
_entity.type
_entity.pdbx_description
1 polymer ?
#
loop_
_entity_poly.entity_id
_entity_poly.type
_entity_poly.pdbx_seq_one_letter_code
_entity_poly.pdbx_strand_id
1 'polypeptide(L)'
;MLASKRLGGRVLKLGMQGPDVAALQKLLADLGFDPGPPDGEFGWLTYEALREFQRAMRLQVDGVAGKQVFALLQDGNRLPTRRVHIVAPGETPNRILRRYGLRPEALYAYNSSRSLKRLYEGQEIILPERLVIAYMAGGDRSLKSLLWHHRFLSGVAGLWLQLGERQELVGSIPEPVAEAARERDLFLLPVLTNLGEGGYEGRLFRRAVGRRGPRQKLIGQLRKALGGAHGLILDFRGLALGDVSSIASLLDGLMPLRRQLLLFLTLAARDLGRPWRGMFGDDYWALAQKVDGLILRFDDELKAPSRPGPIIDDGRLREVLARVLEAVPAWKVILRLPAYGWQWTGRPLKRLGLWPALAWGNPEPVPYHQALSLAQEHGWGDGGGRVDYGQENPRRVWIETVKTMAAKASLVNKYNLAGIAVFAMGLEDPRIWKEIGANHLIRKAGNNW
;
A
#
# COMPACT_ATOMS: atom_id res chain seq x y z
N MET A 1 -20.40 -13.22 -11.37
CA MET A 1 -20.66 -12.87 -12.79
C MET A 1 -22.13 -12.49 -13.12
N LEU A 2 -23.14 -12.89 -12.36
CA LEU A 2 -24.55 -12.58 -12.66
C LEU A 2 -25.02 -11.18 -12.20
N ALA A 3 -24.37 -10.55 -11.22
CA ALA A 3 -24.76 -9.24 -10.70
C ALA A 3 -24.39 -8.06 -11.62
N SER A 4 -23.32 -8.16 -12.40
CA SER A 4 -22.82 -7.03 -13.22
C SER A 4 -23.66 -6.73 -14.46
N LYS A 5 -24.47 -7.69 -14.94
CA LYS A 5 -25.32 -7.51 -16.13
C LYS A 5 -26.61 -6.69 -15.87
N ARG A 6 -26.97 -6.41 -14.61
CA ARG A 6 -28.19 -5.69 -14.26
C ARG A 6 -27.95 -4.26 -13.74
N LEU A 7 -26.72 -3.92 -13.37
CA LEU A 7 -26.39 -2.59 -12.87
C LEU A 7 -26.23 -1.60 -14.04
N GLY A 8 -26.83 -0.41 -13.91
CA GLY A 8 -26.74 0.64 -14.95
C GLY A 8 -27.86 0.65 -15.98
N GLY A 9 -28.82 -0.26 -15.88
CA GLY A 9 -30.01 -0.27 -16.76
C GLY A 9 -31.00 0.86 -16.50
N ARG A 10 -31.01 1.41 -15.29
CA ARG A 10 -31.81 2.56 -14.86
C ARG A 10 -31.05 3.37 -13.81
N VAL A 11 -31.44 4.61 -13.63
CA VAL A 11 -30.97 5.45 -12.51
C VAL A 11 -31.60 4.94 -11.22
N LEU A 12 -30.78 4.81 -10.13
CA LEU A 12 -31.24 4.39 -8.81
C LEU A 12 -31.20 5.58 -7.84
N LYS A 13 -32.26 5.71 -7.01
CA LYS A 13 -32.42 6.77 -6.01
C LYS A 13 -33.27 6.31 -4.84
N LEU A 14 -33.26 7.09 -3.78
CA LEU A 14 -34.03 6.84 -2.55
C LEU A 14 -35.50 6.40 -2.85
N GLY A 15 -35.94 5.37 -2.16
CA GLY A 15 -37.28 4.78 -2.30
C GLY A 15 -37.43 3.72 -3.39
N MET A 16 -36.38 3.49 -4.21
CA MET A 16 -36.41 2.43 -5.23
C MET A 16 -36.06 1.07 -4.63
N GLN A 17 -36.58 0.00 -5.28
CA GLN A 17 -36.32 -1.37 -4.88
C GLN A 17 -35.92 -2.22 -6.09
N GLY A 18 -35.19 -3.29 -5.84
CA GLY A 18 -34.85 -4.29 -6.85
C GLY A 18 -33.48 -4.92 -6.69
N PRO A 19 -33.17 -5.95 -7.48
CA PRO A 19 -31.90 -6.65 -7.44
C PRO A 19 -30.72 -5.78 -7.89
N ASP A 20 -30.97 -4.72 -8.64
CA ASP A 20 -30.00 -3.71 -9.03
C ASP A 20 -29.64 -2.78 -7.84
N VAL A 21 -30.58 -2.51 -6.93
CA VAL A 21 -30.33 -1.81 -5.67
C VAL A 21 -29.46 -2.69 -4.74
N ALA A 22 -29.78 -3.98 -4.60
CA ALA A 22 -28.95 -4.90 -3.82
C ALA A 22 -27.52 -4.98 -4.38
N ALA A 23 -27.37 -4.99 -5.70
CA ALA A 23 -26.06 -4.96 -6.35
C ALA A 23 -25.30 -3.64 -6.08
N LEU A 24 -25.99 -2.50 -6.09
CA LEU A 24 -25.42 -1.19 -5.71
C LEU A 24 -24.96 -1.20 -4.25
N GLN A 25 -25.81 -1.66 -3.33
CA GLN A 25 -25.49 -1.77 -1.90
C GLN A 25 -24.23 -2.62 -1.68
N LYS A 26 -24.18 -3.79 -2.34
CA LYS A 26 -22.99 -4.66 -2.25
C LYS A 26 -21.72 -3.97 -2.73
N LEU A 27 -21.75 -3.29 -3.87
CA LEU A 27 -20.59 -2.58 -4.40
C LEU A 27 -20.16 -1.41 -3.50
N LEU A 28 -21.11 -0.65 -2.94
CA LEU A 28 -20.82 0.40 -1.97
C LEU A 28 -20.16 -0.18 -0.71
N ALA A 29 -20.69 -1.29 -0.19
CA ALA A 29 -20.11 -1.98 0.96
C ALA A 29 -18.71 -2.52 0.66
N ASP A 30 -18.48 -3.11 -0.52
CA ASP A 30 -17.17 -3.59 -0.96
C ASP A 30 -16.14 -2.44 -1.05
N LEU A 31 -16.60 -1.22 -1.33
CA LEU A 31 -15.80 0.00 -1.36
C LEU A 31 -15.59 0.66 0.02
N GLY A 32 -16.25 0.15 1.04
CA GLY A 32 -16.10 0.65 2.40
C GLY A 32 -17.14 1.67 2.84
N PHE A 33 -18.12 1.97 2.00
CA PHE A 33 -19.31 2.75 2.38
C PHE A 33 -20.34 1.81 3.01
N ASP A 34 -21.05 2.27 4.03
CA ASP A 34 -22.03 1.42 4.73
C ASP A 34 -23.46 1.71 4.23
N PRO A 35 -23.98 0.95 3.24
CA PRO A 35 -25.34 1.13 2.72
C PRO A 35 -26.39 0.41 3.55
N GLY A 36 -26.01 -0.21 4.67
CA GLY A 36 -26.83 -1.20 5.36
C GLY A 36 -26.81 -2.58 4.68
N PRO A 37 -27.71 -3.50 5.07
CA PRO A 37 -27.84 -4.81 4.45
C PRO A 37 -28.14 -4.69 2.94
N PRO A 38 -27.63 -5.61 2.09
CA PRO A 38 -27.94 -5.63 0.66
C PRO A 38 -29.33 -6.25 0.42
N ASP A 39 -30.36 -5.65 1.02
CA ASP A 39 -31.75 -6.07 0.99
C ASP A 39 -32.49 -5.72 -0.32
N GLY A 40 -31.86 -4.91 -1.16
CA GLY A 40 -32.46 -4.42 -2.39
C GLY A 40 -33.45 -3.25 -2.20
N GLU A 41 -33.49 -2.65 -1.00
CA GLU A 41 -34.26 -1.45 -0.73
C GLU A 41 -33.32 -0.23 -0.67
N PHE A 42 -33.53 0.75 -1.55
CA PHE A 42 -32.77 2.00 -1.52
C PHE A 42 -33.27 2.88 -0.38
N GLY A 43 -32.92 2.49 0.84
CA GLY A 43 -33.26 3.20 2.06
C GLY A 43 -32.29 4.37 2.34
N TRP A 44 -32.45 4.99 3.52
CA TRP A 44 -31.65 6.14 3.93
C TRP A 44 -30.17 5.79 4.09
N LEU A 45 -29.82 4.62 4.60
CA LEU A 45 -28.43 4.17 4.71
C LEU A 45 -27.77 4.05 3.34
N THR A 46 -28.46 3.46 2.36
CA THR A 46 -27.96 3.39 0.98
C THR A 46 -27.81 4.78 0.36
N TYR A 47 -28.71 5.71 0.65
CA TYR A 47 -28.64 7.09 0.19
C TYR A 47 -27.41 7.81 0.75
N GLU A 48 -27.16 7.74 2.05
CA GLU A 48 -25.98 8.37 2.68
C GLU A 48 -24.68 7.70 2.22
N ALA A 49 -24.62 6.38 2.15
CA ALA A 49 -23.46 5.66 1.63
C ALA A 49 -23.13 6.06 0.17
N LEU A 50 -24.16 6.23 -0.67
CA LEU A 50 -23.96 6.71 -2.03
C LEU A 50 -23.46 8.16 -2.06
N ARG A 51 -23.98 9.04 -1.21
CA ARG A 51 -23.50 10.43 -1.11
C ARG A 51 -22.04 10.49 -0.62
N GLU A 52 -21.67 9.65 0.32
CA GLU A 52 -20.27 9.51 0.74
C GLU A 52 -19.38 9.03 -0.41
N PHE A 53 -19.84 8.02 -1.16
CA PHE A 53 -19.19 7.57 -2.38
C PHE A 53 -19.04 8.69 -3.40
N GLN A 54 -20.13 9.41 -3.70
CA GLN A 54 -20.09 10.55 -4.65
C GLN A 54 -19.13 11.63 -4.20
N ARG A 55 -19.09 11.96 -2.92
CA ARG A 55 -18.13 12.93 -2.35
C ARG A 55 -16.70 12.44 -2.51
N ALA A 56 -16.44 11.18 -2.17
CA ALA A 56 -15.14 10.55 -2.31
C ALA A 56 -14.68 10.46 -3.78
N MET A 57 -15.63 10.31 -4.72
CA MET A 57 -15.38 10.28 -6.16
C MET A 57 -15.45 11.65 -6.82
N ARG A 58 -15.59 12.72 -6.03
CA ARG A 58 -15.76 14.12 -6.54
C ARG A 58 -16.86 14.24 -7.60
N LEU A 59 -17.90 13.46 -7.45
CA LEU A 59 -19.11 13.58 -8.24
C LEU A 59 -20.06 14.60 -7.64
N GLN A 60 -21.12 14.98 -8.39
CA GLN A 60 -22.24 15.69 -7.82
C GLN A 60 -22.86 14.85 -6.69
N VAL A 61 -22.97 15.43 -5.47
CA VAL A 61 -23.43 14.75 -4.27
C VAL A 61 -24.96 14.88 -4.16
N ASP A 62 -25.67 14.17 -5.02
CA ASP A 62 -27.15 14.21 -5.11
C ASP A 62 -27.84 12.95 -4.57
N GLY A 63 -27.08 11.90 -4.21
CA GLY A 63 -27.62 10.63 -3.75
C GLY A 63 -28.31 9.82 -4.85
N VAL A 64 -27.96 10.10 -6.11
CA VAL A 64 -28.54 9.43 -7.30
C VAL A 64 -27.45 8.61 -8.01
N ALA A 65 -27.68 7.31 -8.15
CA ALA A 65 -26.76 6.44 -8.88
C ALA A 65 -27.10 6.48 -10.38
N GLY A 66 -26.45 7.39 -11.10
CA GLY A 66 -26.54 7.53 -12.54
C GLY A 66 -25.36 6.91 -13.29
N LYS A 67 -25.23 7.17 -14.60
CA LYS A 67 -24.20 6.59 -15.48
C LYS A 67 -22.77 6.77 -14.96
N GLN A 68 -22.44 7.95 -14.39
CA GLN A 68 -21.11 8.22 -13.86
C GLN A 68 -20.80 7.38 -12.62
N VAL A 69 -21.77 7.24 -11.70
CA VAL A 69 -21.66 6.39 -10.52
C VAL A 69 -21.46 4.93 -10.96
N PHE A 70 -22.27 4.42 -11.87
CA PHE A 70 -22.15 3.04 -12.33
C PHE A 70 -20.84 2.78 -13.07
N ALA A 71 -20.35 3.72 -13.86
CA ALA A 71 -19.05 3.57 -14.53
C ALA A 71 -17.91 3.41 -13.52
N LEU A 72 -17.91 4.22 -12.45
CA LEU A 72 -16.88 4.13 -11.41
C LEU A 72 -17.03 2.88 -10.53
N LEU A 73 -18.27 2.45 -10.25
CA LEU A 73 -18.54 1.21 -9.52
C LEU A 73 -18.18 -0.04 -10.34
N GLN A 74 -18.39 -0.01 -11.66
CA GLN A 74 -18.13 -1.13 -12.57
C GLN A 74 -16.67 -1.21 -13.02
N ASP A 75 -15.95 -0.08 -13.08
CA ASP A 75 -14.48 -0.07 -13.26
C ASP A 75 -13.77 -0.75 -12.09
N GLY A 76 -14.54 -1.01 -11.06
CA GLY A 76 -14.33 -1.99 -10.02
C GLY A 76 -13.23 -1.61 -9.04
N ASN A 77 -13.51 -1.72 -7.75
CA ASN A 77 -12.44 -1.89 -6.79
C ASN A 77 -11.84 -3.29 -7.00
N ARG A 78 -10.77 -3.37 -7.77
CA ARG A 78 -10.02 -4.61 -7.95
C ARG A 78 -9.22 -4.98 -6.70
N LEU A 79 -9.26 -4.14 -5.66
CA LEU A 79 -8.62 -4.32 -4.37
C LEU A 79 -9.67 -4.25 -3.25
N PRO A 80 -10.59 -5.23 -3.13
CA PRO A 80 -11.57 -5.22 -2.05
C PRO A 80 -10.88 -5.20 -0.68
N THR A 81 -11.44 -4.39 0.21
CA THR A 81 -10.90 -4.21 1.56
C THR A 81 -11.68 -5.00 2.61
N ARG A 82 -12.68 -5.77 2.19
CA ARG A 82 -13.60 -6.49 3.07
C ARG A 82 -13.93 -7.86 2.50
N ARG A 83 -14.11 -8.83 3.40
CA ARG A 83 -14.69 -10.14 3.12
C ARG A 83 -15.85 -10.36 4.07
N VAL A 84 -16.94 -10.91 3.56
CA VAL A 84 -18.09 -11.29 4.39
C VAL A 84 -17.92 -12.74 4.84
N HIS A 85 -18.09 -12.97 6.14
CA HIS A 85 -18.22 -14.29 6.76
C HIS A 85 -19.65 -14.50 7.20
N ILE A 86 -20.27 -15.60 6.81
CA ILE A 86 -21.61 -15.99 7.27
C ILE A 86 -21.45 -16.86 8.50
N VAL A 87 -22.08 -16.45 9.59
CA VAL A 87 -22.01 -17.15 10.88
C VAL A 87 -22.69 -18.51 10.77
N ALA A 88 -21.95 -19.57 11.08
CA ALA A 88 -22.46 -20.92 11.13
C ALA A 88 -23.19 -21.20 12.47
N PRO A 89 -24.05 -22.28 12.53
CA PRO A 89 -24.72 -22.67 13.77
C PRO A 89 -23.75 -22.83 14.94
N GLY A 90 -24.02 -22.15 16.06
CA GLY A 90 -23.21 -22.22 17.28
C GLY A 90 -21.81 -21.62 17.18
N GLU A 91 -21.51 -20.87 16.11
CA GLU A 91 -20.24 -20.17 15.98
C GLU A 91 -20.17 -18.95 16.91
N THR A 92 -18.98 -18.66 17.39
CA THR A 92 -18.74 -17.54 18.31
C THR A 92 -17.69 -16.60 17.75
N PRO A 93 -17.63 -15.31 18.20
CA PRO A 93 -16.57 -14.39 17.76
C PRO A 93 -15.17 -14.97 17.93
N ASN A 94 -14.91 -15.66 19.06
CA ASN A 94 -13.60 -16.27 19.31
C ASN A 94 -13.30 -17.44 18.36
N ARG A 95 -14.31 -18.17 17.87
CA ARG A 95 -14.11 -19.21 16.81
C ARG A 95 -13.77 -18.57 15.49
N ILE A 96 -14.47 -17.46 15.12
CA ILE A 96 -14.19 -16.68 13.91
C ILE A 96 -12.76 -16.14 13.96
N LEU A 97 -12.39 -15.47 15.06
CA LEU A 97 -11.02 -14.94 15.24
C LEU A 97 -9.95 -16.02 15.09
N ARG A 98 -10.13 -17.18 15.73
CA ARG A 98 -9.18 -18.31 15.61
C ARG A 98 -9.13 -18.88 14.20
N ARG A 99 -10.28 -19.02 13.54
CA ARG A 99 -10.38 -19.54 12.17
C ARG A 99 -9.57 -18.69 11.18
N TYR A 100 -9.63 -17.39 11.34
CA TYR A 100 -8.97 -16.44 10.43
C TYR A 100 -7.63 -15.89 10.95
N GLY A 101 -7.22 -16.27 12.16
CA GLY A 101 -5.97 -15.82 12.77
C GLY A 101 -5.97 -14.32 13.11
N LEU A 102 -7.15 -13.73 13.32
CA LEU A 102 -7.32 -12.30 13.56
C LEU A 102 -7.29 -11.94 15.05
N ARG A 103 -6.86 -10.71 15.35
CA ARG A 103 -7.03 -10.09 16.66
C ARG A 103 -8.44 -9.56 16.85
N PRO A 104 -8.93 -9.46 18.11
CA PRO A 104 -10.26 -8.91 18.39
C PRO A 104 -10.48 -7.52 17.78
N GLU A 105 -9.48 -6.64 17.85
CA GLU A 105 -9.53 -5.27 17.34
C GLU A 105 -9.83 -5.21 15.85
N ALA A 106 -9.32 -6.17 15.07
CA ALA A 106 -9.57 -6.27 13.64
C ALA A 106 -11.05 -6.58 13.34
N LEU A 107 -11.69 -7.42 14.17
CA LEU A 107 -13.11 -7.76 14.03
C LEU A 107 -14.01 -6.60 14.47
N TYR A 108 -13.68 -5.98 15.61
CA TYR A 108 -14.45 -4.86 16.15
C TYR A 108 -14.35 -3.57 15.35
N ALA A 109 -13.31 -3.42 14.52
CA ALA A 109 -13.16 -2.25 13.66
C ALA A 109 -14.27 -2.11 12.59
N TYR A 110 -14.91 -3.22 12.21
CA TYR A 110 -15.88 -3.27 11.10
C TYR A 110 -17.24 -3.80 11.50
N ASN A 111 -17.40 -4.24 12.74
CA ASN A 111 -18.65 -4.79 13.22
C ASN A 111 -18.99 -4.15 14.56
N SER A 112 -20.26 -3.80 14.77
CA SER A 112 -20.67 -3.19 16.03
C SER A 112 -20.45 -4.15 17.21
N SER A 113 -20.07 -3.62 18.35
CA SER A 113 -19.92 -4.44 19.57
C SER A 113 -21.22 -5.13 19.97
N ARG A 114 -22.38 -4.52 19.65
CA ARG A 114 -23.71 -5.11 19.87
C ARG A 114 -23.92 -6.35 18.99
N SER A 115 -23.57 -6.29 17.69
CA SER A 115 -23.72 -7.40 16.76
C SER A 115 -22.80 -8.58 17.08
N LEU A 116 -21.64 -8.32 17.69
CA LEU A 116 -20.68 -9.34 18.07
C LEU A 116 -20.96 -9.98 19.45
N LYS A 117 -21.74 -9.35 20.32
CA LYS A 117 -22.07 -9.93 21.63
C LYS A 117 -22.98 -11.15 21.54
N ARG A 118 -23.86 -11.20 20.54
CA ARG A 118 -24.79 -12.31 20.33
C ARG A 118 -24.91 -12.58 18.84
N LEU A 119 -24.10 -13.52 18.35
CA LEU A 119 -24.17 -13.98 16.98
C LEU A 119 -25.37 -14.91 16.78
N TYR A 120 -25.95 -14.87 15.57
CA TYR A 120 -26.98 -15.80 15.14
C TYR A 120 -26.59 -16.38 13.79
N GLU A 121 -27.10 -17.58 13.51
CA GLU A 121 -26.88 -18.27 12.23
C GLU A 121 -27.32 -17.41 11.04
N GLY A 122 -26.48 -17.37 10.00
CA GLY A 122 -26.74 -16.56 8.81
C GLY A 122 -26.36 -15.09 8.94
N GLN A 123 -25.95 -14.63 10.13
CA GLN A 123 -25.48 -13.24 10.31
C GLN A 123 -24.21 -12.99 9.49
N GLU A 124 -24.18 -11.84 8.82
CA GLU A 124 -22.98 -11.37 8.12
C GLU A 124 -22.00 -10.68 9.07
N ILE A 125 -20.75 -11.11 9.03
CA ILE A 125 -19.64 -10.50 9.76
C ILE A 125 -18.61 -10.03 8.75
N ILE A 126 -18.26 -8.74 8.82
CA ILE A 126 -17.26 -8.13 7.96
C ILE A 126 -15.86 -8.41 8.51
N LEU A 127 -15.01 -8.97 7.68
CA LEU A 127 -13.61 -9.23 7.97
C LEU A 127 -12.74 -8.29 7.12
N PRO A 128 -11.75 -7.58 7.70
CA PRO A 128 -10.86 -6.74 6.92
C PRO A 128 -9.96 -7.60 6.03
N GLU A 129 -10.03 -7.43 4.72
CA GLU A 129 -9.15 -8.08 3.77
C GLU A 129 -8.19 -7.05 3.17
N ARG A 130 -6.88 -7.32 3.19
CA ARG A 130 -5.85 -6.35 2.80
C ARG A 130 -4.80 -6.98 1.91
N LEU A 131 -4.18 -6.15 1.07
CA LEU A 131 -2.93 -6.49 0.42
C LEU A 131 -1.77 -6.33 1.41
N VAL A 132 -0.93 -7.36 1.49
CA VAL A 132 0.36 -7.32 2.18
C VAL A 132 1.44 -7.63 1.15
N ILE A 133 2.17 -6.62 0.74
CA ILE A 133 3.20 -6.70 -0.29
C ILE A 133 4.57 -6.64 0.38
N ALA A 134 5.43 -7.63 0.11
CA ALA A 134 6.81 -7.61 0.53
C ALA A 134 7.70 -7.18 -0.63
N TYR A 135 8.49 -6.11 -0.45
CA TYR A 135 9.54 -5.75 -1.40
C TYR A 135 10.80 -6.56 -1.09
N MET A 136 11.32 -7.28 -2.08
CA MET A 136 12.53 -8.07 -1.94
C MET A 136 13.77 -7.16 -1.94
N ALA A 137 14.64 -7.29 -0.93
CA ALA A 137 15.94 -6.61 -0.93
C ALA A 137 16.97 -7.27 -1.87
N GLY A 138 16.65 -8.48 -2.33
CA GLY A 138 17.54 -9.33 -3.12
C GLY A 138 18.37 -10.30 -2.28
N GLY A 139 19.00 -11.26 -2.95
CA GLY A 139 19.83 -12.29 -2.34
C GLY A 139 19.09 -13.37 -1.55
N ASP A 140 19.84 -14.36 -1.06
CA ASP A 140 19.30 -15.56 -0.41
C ASP A 140 18.49 -15.27 0.84
N ARG A 141 18.84 -14.23 1.59
CA ARG A 141 18.12 -13.87 2.82
C ARG A 141 16.68 -13.45 2.53
N SER A 142 16.47 -12.65 1.49
CA SER A 142 15.13 -12.25 1.07
C SER A 142 14.31 -13.46 0.61
N LEU A 143 14.92 -14.36 -0.15
CA LEU A 143 14.24 -15.57 -0.62
C LEU A 143 13.89 -16.51 0.56
N LYS A 144 14.78 -16.72 1.51
CA LYS A 144 14.51 -17.49 2.73
C LYS A 144 13.37 -16.87 3.53
N SER A 145 13.37 -15.53 3.73
CA SER A 145 12.29 -14.83 4.43
C SER A 145 10.95 -15.00 3.71
N LEU A 146 10.93 -14.92 2.36
CA LEU A 146 9.75 -15.20 1.55
C LEU A 146 9.20 -16.61 1.80
N LEU A 147 10.04 -17.64 1.72
CA LEU A 147 9.66 -19.03 1.90
C LEU A 147 9.08 -19.31 3.29
N TRP A 148 9.57 -18.65 4.33
CA TRP A 148 9.08 -18.82 5.70
C TRP A 148 7.81 -18.04 6.02
N HIS A 149 7.63 -16.85 5.38
CA HIS A 149 6.57 -15.92 5.76
C HIS A 149 5.46 -15.77 4.72
N HIS A 150 5.51 -16.53 3.60
CA HIS A 150 4.57 -16.44 2.47
C HIS A 150 3.09 -16.44 2.88
N ARG A 151 2.73 -17.15 3.96
CA ARG A 151 1.34 -17.21 4.45
C ARG A 151 0.79 -15.84 4.90
N PHE A 152 1.68 -14.91 5.30
CA PHE A 152 1.34 -13.56 5.74
C PHE A 152 1.42 -12.54 4.60
N LEU A 153 1.66 -12.97 3.38
CA LEU A 153 1.85 -12.11 2.21
C LEU A 153 0.73 -12.30 1.20
N SER A 154 0.32 -11.20 0.59
CA SER A 154 -0.47 -11.22 -0.65
C SER A 154 0.44 -11.40 -1.85
N GLY A 155 1.59 -10.74 -1.87
CA GLY A 155 2.49 -10.75 -3.00
C GLY A 155 3.88 -10.24 -2.68
N VAL A 156 4.74 -10.39 -3.66
CA VAL A 156 6.13 -9.95 -3.65
C VAL A 156 6.38 -8.96 -4.75
N ALA A 157 7.17 -7.93 -4.44
CA ALA A 157 7.61 -6.91 -5.36
C ALA A 157 9.15 -6.80 -5.36
N GLY A 158 9.72 -6.27 -6.42
CA GLY A 158 11.15 -6.02 -6.47
C GLY A 158 11.52 -5.04 -7.57
N LEU A 159 12.62 -4.32 -7.39
CA LEU A 159 13.14 -3.33 -8.32
C LEU A 159 13.84 -4.04 -9.51
N TRP A 160 13.10 -4.92 -10.19
CA TRP A 160 13.66 -5.83 -11.19
C TRP A 160 13.68 -5.26 -12.60
N LEU A 161 12.90 -4.20 -12.86
CA LEU A 161 12.81 -3.56 -14.17
C LEU A 161 13.27 -2.10 -14.06
N GLN A 162 14.14 -1.69 -14.97
CA GLN A 162 14.75 -0.37 -14.99
C GLN A 162 14.68 0.27 -16.36
N LEU A 163 14.58 1.60 -16.41
CA LEU A 163 14.71 2.36 -17.65
C LEU A 163 16.19 2.54 -17.98
N GLY A 164 16.63 2.00 -19.10
CA GLY A 164 18.00 2.11 -19.58
C GLY A 164 18.29 3.41 -20.34
N GLU A 165 19.57 3.67 -20.56
CA GLU A 165 20.08 4.88 -21.23
C GLU A 165 19.64 5.02 -22.69
N ARG A 166 19.48 3.89 -23.38
CA ARG A 166 19.09 3.83 -24.80
C ARG A 166 17.59 3.59 -25.00
N GLN A 167 16.77 3.95 -23.99
CA GLN A 167 15.31 3.76 -24.01
C GLN A 167 14.90 2.28 -24.08
N GLU A 168 15.72 1.39 -23.56
CA GLU A 168 15.43 -0.03 -23.38
C GLU A 168 14.91 -0.29 -21.97
N LEU A 169 14.21 -1.40 -21.83
CA LEU A 169 13.86 -1.99 -20.53
C LEU A 169 15.02 -2.91 -20.11
N VAL A 170 15.60 -2.66 -18.95
CA VAL A 170 16.72 -3.43 -18.40
C VAL A 170 16.23 -4.25 -17.22
N GLY A 171 16.78 -5.45 -17.06
CA GLY A 171 16.48 -6.36 -15.96
C GLY A 171 15.37 -7.35 -16.29
N SER A 172 15.15 -8.26 -15.36
CA SER A 172 14.14 -9.32 -15.47
C SER A 172 13.70 -9.77 -14.07
N ILE A 173 12.55 -10.41 -13.99
CA ILE A 173 12.05 -11.02 -12.76
C ILE A 173 12.93 -12.24 -12.43
N PRO A 174 13.51 -12.35 -11.21
CA PRO A 174 14.31 -13.52 -10.85
C PRO A 174 13.45 -14.80 -10.81
N GLU A 175 13.86 -15.83 -11.55
CA GLU A 175 13.08 -17.08 -11.67
C GLU A 175 12.81 -17.75 -10.31
N PRO A 176 13.74 -17.83 -9.34
CA PRO A 176 13.45 -18.42 -8.04
C PRO A 176 12.33 -17.70 -7.26
N VAL A 177 12.19 -16.38 -7.48
CA VAL A 177 11.10 -15.59 -6.86
C VAL A 177 9.80 -15.81 -7.62
N ALA A 178 9.83 -15.88 -8.95
CA ALA A 178 8.65 -16.15 -9.77
C ALA A 178 8.06 -17.54 -9.47
N GLU A 179 8.92 -18.56 -9.35
CA GLU A 179 8.53 -19.92 -8.97
C GLU A 179 7.94 -19.95 -7.56
N ALA A 180 8.62 -19.38 -6.58
CA ALA A 180 8.14 -19.30 -5.20
C ALA A 180 6.78 -18.59 -5.09
N ALA A 181 6.56 -17.55 -5.88
CA ALA A 181 5.30 -16.81 -5.91
C ALA A 181 4.16 -17.66 -6.51
N ARG A 182 4.44 -18.36 -7.62
CA ARG A 182 3.47 -19.23 -8.30
C ARG A 182 3.01 -20.39 -7.41
N GLU A 183 3.96 -21.08 -6.75
CA GLU A 183 3.67 -22.21 -5.87
C GLU A 183 2.87 -21.83 -4.63
N ARG A 184 2.86 -20.56 -4.24
CA ARG A 184 2.27 -20.08 -2.99
C ARG A 184 1.12 -19.11 -3.17
N ASP A 185 0.57 -19.03 -4.39
CA ASP A 185 -0.53 -18.11 -4.74
C ASP A 185 -0.25 -16.65 -4.35
N LEU A 186 0.97 -16.17 -4.61
CA LEU A 186 1.37 -14.80 -4.35
C LEU A 186 1.31 -13.96 -5.61
N PHE A 187 0.85 -12.72 -5.47
CA PHE A 187 0.98 -11.73 -6.53
C PHE A 187 2.47 -11.48 -6.84
N LEU A 188 2.86 -11.64 -8.09
CA LEU A 188 4.19 -11.30 -8.59
C LEU A 188 4.12 -9.89 -9.19
N LEU A 189 4.78 -8.92 -8.55
CA LEU A 189 4.63 -7.49 -8.80
C LEU A 189 5.99 -6.84 -9.12
N PRO A 190 6.54 -6.99 -10.33
CA PRO A 190 7.76 -6.29 -10.72
C PRO A 190 7.57 -4.78 -10.62
N VAL A 191 8.62 -4.09 -10.18
CA VAL A 191 8.67 -2.64 -10.06
C VAL A 191 9.51 -2.09 -11.21
N LEU A 192 8.92 -1.19 -12.00
CA LEU A 192 9.63 -0.40 -13.00
C LEU A 192 10.14 0.88 -12.36
N THR A 193 11.44 1.13 -12.47
CA THR A 193 12.10 2.29 -11.90
C THR A 193 12.92 3.07 -12.92
N ASN A 194 13.27 4.30 -12.57
CA ASN A 194 14.29 5.09 -13.23
C ASN A 194 15.60 5.12 -12.42
N LEU A 195 15.92 4.00 -11.74
CA LEU A 195 17.16 3.82 -11.01
C LEU A 195 18.28 3.53 -12.02
N GLY A 196 19.27 4.41 -12.09
CA GLY A 196 20.50 4.29 -12.88
C GLY A 196 21.72 4.05 -11.99
N GLU A 197 22.92 4.08 -12.56
CA GLU A 197 24.18 3.88 -11.82
C GLU A 197 24.41 4.93 -10.73
N GLY A 198 24.02 6.18 -10.97
CA GLY A 198 24.13 7.30 -10.03
C GLY A 198 22.94 7.45 -9.08
N GLY A 199 22.02 6.52 -9.06
CA GLY A 199 20.77 6.60 -8.29
C GLY A 199 19.54 6.86 -9.17
N TYR A 200 18.49 7.45 -8.61
CA TYR A 200 17.28 7.73 -9.37
C TYR A 200 17.43 8.96 -10.26
N GLU A 201 17.25 8.78 -11.56
CA GLU A 201 17.52 9.78 -12.59
C GLU A 201 16.30 10.15 -13.41
N GLY A 202 15.75 11.36 -13.18
CA GLY A 202 14.60 11.87 -13.94
C GLY A 202 14.85 11.96 -15.45
N ARG A 203 16.13 12.06 -15.89
CA ARG A 203 16.48 12.05 -17.32
C ARG A 203 16.14 10.74 -18.03
N LEU A 204 16.33 9.58 -17.35
CA LEU A 204 15.96 8.26 -17.90
C LEU A 204 14.44 8.18 -18.12
N PHE A 205 13.65 8.67 -17.14
CA PHE A 205 12.20 8.75 -17.28
C PHE A 205 11.81 9.62 -18.48
N ARG A 206 12.31 10.85 -18.56
CA ARG A 206 11.96 11.76 -19.66
C ARG A 206 12.34 11.23 -21.04
N ARG A 207 13.46 10.52 -21.15
CA ARG A 207 13.88 9.87 -22.40
C ARG A 207 12.95 8.73 -22.82
N ALA A 208 12.54 7.87 -21.89
CA ALA A 208 11.73 6.70 -22.17
C ALA A 208 10.22 7.00 -22.27
N VAL A 209 9.73 8.01 -21.52
CA VAL A 209 8.29 8.25 -21.35
C VAL A 209 7.84 9.60 -21.90
N GLY A 210 8.70 10.62 -21.93
CA GLY A 210 8.34 12.00 -22.28
C GLY A 210 7.80 12.19 -23.71
N ARG A 211 8.14 11.32 -24.65
CA ARG A 211 7.66 11.37 -26.03
C ARG A 211 6.88 10.11 -26.42
N ARG A 212 5.93 10.26 -27.37
CA ARG A 212 5.02 9.16 -27.79
C ARG A 212 5.76 7.93 -28.29
N GLY A 213 6.75 8.08 -29.19
CA GLY A 213 7.47 6.96 -29.79
C GLY A 213 8.21 6.10 -28.76
N PRO A 214 9.14 6.67 -27.96
CA PRO A 214 9.81 5.93 -26.88
C PRO A 214 8.84 5.29 -25.89
N ARG A 215 7.76 5.98 -25.49
CA ARG A 215 6.73 5.48 -24.59
C ARG A 215 6.02 4.25 -25.15
N GLN A 216 5.66 4.25 -26.44
CA GLN A 216 5.05 3.07 -27.09
C GLN A 216 6.03 1.89 -27.17
N LYS A 217 7.31 2.15 -27.45
CA LYS A 217 8.37 1.14 -27.42
C LYS A 217 8.48 0.51 -26.04
N LEU A 218 8.51 1.32 -24.96
CA LEU A 218 8.55 0.85 -23.59
C LEU A 218 7.34 -0.02 -23.24
N ILE A 219 6.13 0.39 -23.62
CA ILE A 219 4.90 -0.40 -23.40
C ILE A 219 4.98 -1.75 -24.09
N GLY A 220 5.51 -1.79 -25.32
CA GLY A 220 5.74 -3.05 -26.05
C GLY A 220 6.75 -3.97 -25.35
N GLN A 221 7.82 -3.41 -24.78
CA GLN A 221 8.82 -4.15 -24.01
C GLN A 221 8.23 -4.67 -22.68
N LEU A 222 7.46 -3.84 -21.97
CA LEU A 222 6.78 -4.21 -20.73
C LEU A 222 5.81 -5.38 -20.97
N ARG A 223 5.04 -5.36 -22.06
CA ARG A 223 4.12 -6.46 -22.39
C ARG A 223 4.83 -7.80 -22.47
N LYS A 224 6.07 -7.83 -23.00
CA LYS A 224 6.88 -9.05 -23.08
C LYS A 224 7.47 -9.43 -21.72
N ALA A 225 8.01 -8.45 -20.97
CA ALA A 225 8.70 -8.68 -19.72
C ALA A 225 7.75 -9.08 -18.56
N LEU A 226 6.46 -8.76 -18.67
CA LEU A 226 5.44 -9.02 -17.64
C LEU A 226 4.74 -10.37 -17.81
N GLY A 227 5.24 -11.25 -18.69
CA GLY A 227 4.71 -12.61 -18.82
C GLY A 227 4.76 -13.36 -17.48
N GLY A 228 3.60 -13.84 -16.99
CA GLY A 228 3.50 -14.50 -15.68
C GLY A 228 3.44 -13.57 -14.47
N ALA A 229 3.56 -12.25 -14.63
CA ALA A 229 3.32 -11.28 -13.55
C ALA A 229 1.81 -11.07 -13.34
N HIS A 230 1.45 -10.72 -12.11
CA HIS A 230 0.06 -10.39 -11.72
C HIS A 230 -0.20 -8.88 -11.70
N GLY A 231 0.85 -8.07 -11.80
CA GLY A 231 0.75 -6.62 -11.83
C GLY A 231 2.06 -5.94 -12.13
N LEU A 232 2.04 -4.61 -12.16
CA LEU A 232 3.18 -3.74 -12.36
C LEU A 232 3.12 -2.59 -11.38
N ILE A 233 4.24 -2.32 -10.72
CA ILE A 233 4.40 -1.14 -9.87
C ILE A 233 5.30 -0.15 -10.61
N LEU A 234 4.85 1.10 -10.73
CA LEU A 234 5.65 2.21 -11.25
C LEU A 234 6.23 3.00 -10.06
N ASP A 235 7.55 3.04 -9.92
CA ASP A 235 8.25 3.82 -8.86
C ASP A 235 9.32 4.71 -9.50
N PHE A 236 8.91 5.91 -9.90
CA PHE A 236 9.81 6.91 -10.48
C PHE A 236 10.14 8.01 -9.47
N ARG A 237 11.41 8.43 -9.45
CA ARG A 237 11.90 9.45 -8.51
C ARG A 237 12.68 10.55 -9.25
N GLY A 238 12.86 11.71 -8.59
CA GLY A 238 13.58 12.83 -9.18
C GLY A 238 12.88 13.45 -10.38
N LEU A 239 11.55 13.32 -10.42
CA LEU A 239 10.72 13.90 -11.48
C LEU A 239 10.44 15.37 -11.22
N ALA A 240 10.24 16.13 -12.29
CA ALA A 240 9.81 17.52 -12.28
C ALA A 240 8.27 17.60 -12.46
N LEU A 241 7.73 18.81 -12.22
CA LEU A 241 6.30 19.06 -12.37
C LEU A 241 5.75 18.71 -13.75
N GLY A 242 6.48 19.08 -14.79
CA GLY A 242 6.08 18.79 -16.17
C GLY A 242 6.06 17.30 -16.53
N ASP A 243 6.63 16.42 -15.67
CA ASP A 243 6.65 14.99 -15.90
C ASP A 243 5.31 14.30 -15.55
N VAL A 244 4.41 14.98 -14.80
CA VAL A 244 3.09 14.43 -14.39
C VAL A 244 2.23 14.05 -15.60
N SER A 245 2.17 14.92 -16.61
CA SER A 245 1.44 14.64 -17.85
C SER A 245 2.01 13.44 -18.61
N SER A 246 3.34 13.22 -18.52
CA SER A 246 4.01 12.06 -19.08
C SER A 246 3.67 10.77 -18.33
N ILE A 247 3.55 10.84 -16.98
CA ILE A 247 3.05 9.72 -16.16
C ILE A 247 1.61 9.38 -16.59
N ALA A 248 0.72 10.37 -16.65
CA ALA A 248 -0.66 10.17 -17.06
C ALA A 248 -0.75 9.52 -18.46
N SER A 249 0.06 10.00 -19.41
CA SER A 249 0.13 9.43 -20.77
C SER A 249 0.71 8.01 -20.80
N LEU A 250 1.63 7.65 -19.91
CA LEU A 250 2.11 6.28 -19.76
C LEU A 250 0.99 5.39 -19.21
N LEU A 251 0.29 5.82 -18.17
CA LEU A 251 -0.83 5.10 -17.59
C LEU A 251 -1.94 4.85 -18.62
N ASP A 252 -2.28 5.85 -19.45
CA ASP A 252 -3.23 5.69 -20.55
C ASP A 252 -2.79 4.62 -21.55
N GLY A 253 -1.50 4.59 -21.88
CA GLY A 253 -0.93 3.55 -22.76
C GLY A 253 -0.91 2.16 -22.13
N LEU A 254 -0.91 2.05 -20.79
CA LEU A 254 -0.94 0.81 -20.04
C LEU A 254 -2.37 0.28 -19.77
N MET A 255 -3.41 1.07 -20.06
CA MET A 255 -4.81 0.66 -19.82
C MET A 255 -5.19 -0.69 -20.45
N PRO A 256 -4.72 -1.08 -21.66
CA PRO A 256 -4.97 -2.41 -22.19
C PRO A 256 -4.38 -3.54 -21.34
N LEU A 257 -3.21 -3.32 -20.73
CA LEU A 257 -2.56 -4.29 -19.84
C LEU A 257 -3.29 -4.37 -18.49
N ARG A 258 -3.86 -3.27 -17.99
CA ARG A 258 -4.63 -3.22 -16.75
C ARG A 258 -5.83 -4.17 -16.75
N ARG A 259 -6.33 -4.60 -17.91
CA ARG A 259 -7.40 -5.62 -17.98
C ARG A 259 -6.96 -6.98 -17.44
N GLN A 260 -5.68 -7.29 -17.49
CA GLN A 260 -5.11 -8.57 -17.07
C GLN A 260 -4.18 -8.45 -15.86
N LEU A 261 -3.62 -7.26 -15.61
CA LEU A 261 -2.62 -6.99 -14.59
C LEU A 261 -3.14 -5.91 -13.62
N LEU A 262 -2.72 -5.98 -12.36
CA LEU A 262 -2.87 -4.87 -11.43
C LEU A 262 -1.82 -3.80 -11.75
N LEU A 263 -2.24 -2.54 -11.74
CA LEU A 263 -1.36 -1.41 -11.98
C LEU A 263 -1.28 -0.53 -10.72
N PHE A 264 -0.07 -0.33 -10.24
CA PHE A 264 0.20 0.49 -9.07
C PHE A 264 1.13 1.65 -9.43
N LEU A 265 0.93 2.79 -8.77
CA LEU A 265 1.84 3.94 -8.85
C LEU A 265 2.36 4.27 -7.45
N THR A 266 3.67 4.41 -7.33
CA THR A 266 4.30 4.84 -6.08
C THR A 266 4.44 6.36 -6.05
N LEU A 267 4.00 6.97 -4.95
CA LEU A 267 4.13 8.39 -4.68
C LEU A 267 4.93 8.61 -3.39
N ALA A 268 5.78 9.61 -3.36
CA ALA A 268 6.53 9.95 -2.16
C ALA A 268 5.66 10.79 -1.22
N ALA A 269 5.61 10.41 0.05
CA ALA A 269 4.81 11.09 1.08
C ALA A 269 5.21 12.57 1.29
N ARG A 270 6.50 12.89 1.15
CA ARG A 270 7.02 14.27 1.25
C ARG A 270 6.43 15.22 0.22
N ASP A 271 6.09 14.68 -0.95
CA ASP A 271 5.57 15.47 -2.07
C ASP A 271 4.11 15.88 -1.82
N LEU A 272 3.46 15.22 -0.85
CA LEU A 272 2.08 15.46 -0.43
C LEU A 272 1.96 16.51 0.71
N GLY A 273 3.04 16.77 1.43
CA GLY A 273 3.08 17.73 2.55
C GLY A 273 3.54 19.15 2.17
N ARG A 274 4.12 19.28 1.01
CA ARG A 274 4.35 20.56 0.32
C ARG A 274 3.73 20.37 -1.07
N PRO A 275 3.01 21.35 -1.63
CA PRO A 275 2.63 21.21 -3.03
C PRO A 275 3.92 20.82 -3.76
N TRP A 276 3.98 19.58 -4.25
CA TRP A 276 5.15 19.09 -4.99
C TRP A 276 5.29 20.01 -6.16
N ARG A 277 6.00 21.12 -5.88
CA ARG A 277 6.13 22.31 -6.74
C ARG A 277 5.01 22.41 -7.79
N GLY A 278 3.70 22.33 -7.34
CA GLY A 278 2.52 22.49 -8.16
C GLY A 278 1.65 21.26 -8.50
N MET A 279 1.90 20.05 -7.98
CA MET A 279 0.87 19.01 -7.98
C MET A 279 -0.19 19.34 -6.92
N PHE A 280 -1.42 19.52 -7.36
CA PHE A 280 -2.58 19.75 -6.50
C PHE A 280 -3.35 18.43 -6.29
N GLY A 281 -4.28 18.42 -5.33
CA GLY A 281 -5.11 17.26 -5.06
C GLY A 281 -5.81 16.64 -6.29
N ASP A 282 -6.07 17.46 -7.31
CA ASP A 282 -6.69 17.02 -8.56
C ASP A 282 -5.77 16.16 -9.43
N ASP A 283 -4.45 16.42 -9.43
CA ASP A 283 -3.48 15.59 -10.14
C ASP A 283 -3.37 14.20 -9.52
N TYR A 284 -3.38 14.12 -8.17
CA TYR A 284 -3.38 12.84 -7.47
C TYR A 284 -4.64 12.04 -7.72
N TRP A 285 -5.80 12.72 -7.75
CA TRP A 285 -7.06 12.10 -8.10
C TRP A 285 -7.06 11.56 -9.52
N ALA A 286 -6.62 12.36 -10.49
CA ALA A 286 -6.54 11.98 -11.90
C ALA A 286 -5.62 10.76 -12.11
N LEU A 287 -4.47 10.69 -11.41
CA LEU A 287 -3.58 9.54 -11.45
C LEU A 287 -4.19 8.32 -10.75
N ALA A 288 -4.85 8.52 -9.60
CA ALA A 288 -5.48 7.45 -8.84
C ALA A 288 -6.57 6.71 -9.63
N GLN A 289 -7.28 7.41 -10.52
CA GLN A 289 -8.30 6.78 -11.37
C GLN A 289 -7.70 5.84 -12.43
N LYS A 290 -6.46 6.07 -12.84
CA LYS A 290 -5.78 5.28 -13.89
C LYS A 290 -5.08 4.04 -13.35
N VAL A 291 -5.02 3.86 -12.03
CA VAL A 291 -4.34 2.74 -11.36
C VAL A 291 -5.28 1.99 -10.42
N ASP A 292 -4.92 0.76 -10.07
CA ASP A 292 -5.65 -0.03 -9.09
C ASP A 292 -5.33 0.42 -7.67
N GLY A 293 -4.09 0.85 -7.40
CA GLY A 293 -3.69 1.39 -6.12
C GLY A 293 -2.53 2.38 -6.19
N LEU A 294 -2.49 3.27 -5.19
CA LEU A 294 -1.39 4.18 -4.94
C LEU A 294 -0.57 3.69 -3.75
N ILE A 295 0.72 3.49 -3.95
CA ILE A 295 1.65 3.11 -2.90
C ILE A 295 2.30 4.36 -2.34
N LEU A 296 1.95 4.71 -1.09
CA LEU A 296 2.56 5.83 -0.39
C LEU A 296 3.88 5.41 0.24
N ARG A 297 4.96 6.03 -0.19
CA ARG A 297 6.31 5.79 0.24
C ARG A 297 6.80 6.90 1.18
N PHE A 298 7.37 6.51 2.32
CA PHE A 298 7.90 7.41 3.35
C PHE A 298 9.42 7.39 3.48
N ASP A 299 10.10 6.45 2.84
CA ASP A 299 11.54 6.25 2.93
C ASP A 299 12.41 7.33 2.25
N ASP A 300 11.80 8.20 1.43
CA ASP A 300 12.51 9.30 0.77
C ASP A 300 12.55 10.61 1.60
N GLU A 301 11.89 10.66 2.74
CA GLU A 301 11.99 11.82 3.63
C GLU A 301 13.41 11.98 4.20
N LEU A 302 14.24 11.00 3.92
CA LEU A 302 15.61 10.87 4.36
C LEU A 302 16.60 11.45 3.33
N LYS A 303 16.43 12.70 2.94
CA LYS A 303 17.62 13.54 2.90
C LYS A 303 17.99 13.74 4.35
N ALA A 304 18.78 12.79 4.82
CA ALA A 304 19.35 12.62 6.13
C ALA A 304 18.81 13.62 7.15
N PRO A 305 17.94 13.25 8.09
CA PRO A 305 17.68 14.13 9.19
C PRO A 305 19.03 14.47 9.80
N SER A 306 19.29 15.75 9.97
CA SER A 306 20.51 16.24 10.62
C SER A 306 20.62 15.74 12.07
N ARG A 307 19.64 14.94 12.52
CA ARG A 307 19.57 14.34 13.86
C ARG A 307 19.03 12.91 13.76
N PRO A 308 19.63 11.97 14.50
CA PRO A 308 19.13 10.60 14.59
C PRO A 308 17.71 10.56 15.19
N GLY A 309 16.88 9.69 14.62
CA GLY A 309 15.48 9.51 15.03
C GLY A 309 14.80 8.34 14.31
N PRO A 310 13.53 8.08 14.60
CA PRO A 310 12.76 7.06 13.90
C PRO A 310 12.67 7.38 12.40
N ILE A 311 12.64 6.34 11.56
CA ILE A 311 12.56 6.49 10.11
C ILE A 311 11.29 7.24 9.72
N ILE A 312 10.18 6.91 10.36
CA ILE A 312 8.90 7.58 10.18
C ILE A 312 8.34 7.90 11.56
N ASP A 313 8.15 9.18 11.81
CA ASP A 313 7.42 9.65 12.99
C ASP A 313 5.92 9.39 12.84
N ASP A 314 5.28 8.86 13.89
CA ASP A 314 3.86 8.49 13.88
C ASP A 314 2.93 9.70 13.67
N GLY A 315 3.29 10.87 14.20
CA GLY A 315 2.53 12.12 14.03
C GLY A 315 2.57 12.55 12.57
N ARG A 316 3.75 12.54 11.98
CA ARG A 316 3.96 12.86 10.56
C ARG A 316 3.24 11.89 9.63
N LEU A 317 3.28 10.59 9.96
CA LEU A 317 2.55 9.57 9.20
C LEU A 317 1.05 9.85 9.15
N ARG A 318 0.46 10.19 10.30
CA ARG A 318 -0.99 10.51 10.39
C ARG A 318 -1.34 11.79 9.64
N GLU A 319 -0.51 12.82 9.76
CA GLU A 319 -0.69 14.10 9.05
C GLU A 319 -0.71 13.90 7.54
N VAL A 320 0.27 13.15 7.01
CA VAL A 320 0.35 12.88 5.57
C VAL A 320 -0.83 12.03 5.11
N LEU A 321 -1.19 10.98 5.86
CA LEU A 321 -2.36 10.16 5.53
C LEU A 321 -3.64 10.99 5.49
N ALA A 322 -3.88 11.87 6.46
CA ALA A 322 -5.07 12.73 6.45
C ALA A 322 -5.15 13.55 5.17
N ARG A 323 -4.06 14.21 4.76
CA ARG A 323 -4.02 15.01 3.52
C ARG A 323 -4.22 14.19 2.24
N VAL A 324 -3.61 12.98 2.19
CA VAL A 324 -3.80 12.09 1.03
C VAL A 324 -5.25 11.67 0.90
N LEU A 325 -5.89 11.34 2.01
CA LEU A 325 -7.26 10.86 2.02
C LEU A 325 -8.30 11.94 1.71
N GLU A 326 -7.93 13.22 1.77
CA GLU A 326 -8.74 14.32 1.22
C GLU A 326 -8.79 14.28 -0.32
N ALA A 327 -7.74 13.75 -0.96
CA ALA A 327 -7.60 13.75 -2.42
C ALA A 327 -7.80 12.38 -3.06
N VAL A 328 -7.58 11.29 -2.32
CA VAL A 328 -7.60 9.92 -2.86
C VAL A 328 -8.43 9.00 -1.96
N PRO A 329 -9.29 8.16 -2.53
CA PRO A 329 -10.06 7.19 -1.75
C PRO A 329 -9.16 6.23 -0.98
N ALA A 330 -9.50 6.00 0.29
CA ALA A 330 -8.70 5.17 1.20
C ALA A 330 -8.43 3.76 0.67
N TRP A 331 -9.42 3.12 0.04
CA TRP A 331 -9.27 1.77 -0.53
C TRP A 331 -8.34 1.68 -1.75
N LYS A 332 -7.83 2.80 -2.26
CA LYS A 332 -6.76 2.83 -3.28
C LYS A 332 -5.37 3.04 -2.68
N VAL A 333 -5.28 3.33 -1.40
CA VAL A 333 -4.01 3.69 -0.75
C VAL A 333 -3.38 2.46 -0.09
N ILE A 334 -2.14 2.18 -0.46
CA ILE A 334 -1.28 1.17 0.16
C ILE A 334 -0.16 1.89 0.88
N LEU A 335 -0.01 1.63 2.17
CA LEU A 335 1.00 2.25 3.01
C LEU A 335 2.32 1.49 2.89
N ARG A 336 3.37 2.10 2.31
CA ARG A 336 4.69 1.49 2.25
C ARG A 336 5.53 1.94 3.43
N LEU A 337 5.94 0.96 4.26
CA LEU A 337 6.74 1.17 5.46
C LEU A 337 8.14 0.55 5.30
N PRO A 338 9.20 1.24 5.70
CA PRO A 338 10.53 0.65 5.80
C PRO A 338 10.57 -0.35 6.97
N ALA A 339 11.34 -1.42 6.81
CA ALA A 339 11.52 -2.46 7.83
C ALA A 339 13.00 -2.70 8.15
N TYR A 340 13.81 -1.69 7.95
CA TYR A 340 15.24 -1.67 8.26
C TYR A 340 15.52 -0.51 9.21
N GLY A 341 16.76 -0.37 9.63
CA GLY A 341 17.23 0.73 10.46
C GLY A 341 18.13 1.70 9.73
N TRP A 342 18.45 2.76 10.42
CA TRP A 342 19.45 3.74 10.00
C TRP A 342 20.53 3.88 11.06
N GLN A 343 21.79 4.01 10.62
CA GLN A 343 22.94 4.30 11.45
C GLN A 343 23.48 5.67 11.11
N TRP A 344 23.67 6.49 12.13
CA TRP A 344 24.38 7.77 12.02
C TRP A 344 25.72 7.68 12.69
N THR A 345 26.73 8.35 12.11
CA THR A 345 28.02 8.59 12.74
C THR A 345 28.07 10.04 13.20
N GLY A 346 28.30 10.25 14.51
CA GLY A 346 28.43 11.56 15.12
C GLY A 346 29.89 12.02 15.05
N ARG A 347 30.12 13.33 14.90
CA ARG A 347 31.41 13.99 15.04
C ARG A 347 31.30 15.04 16.13
N PRO A 348 32.23 15.05 17.11
CA PRO A 348 32.27 16.11 18.12
C PRO A 348 32.45 17.47 17.45
N LEU A 349 31.60 18.42 17.74
CA LEU A 349 31.79 19.81 17.35
C LEU A 349 32.70 20.46 18.41
N LYS A 350 33.94 20.81 18.03
CA LYS A 350 34.80 21.66 18.85
C LYS A 350 34.20 23.08 18.87
N ARG A 351 33.32 23.37 19.80
CA ARG A 351 32.87 24.74 20.09
C ARG A 351 33.39 25.16 21.47
N LEU A 352 33.94 26.34 21.52
CA LEU A 352 34.40 26.99 22.74
C LEU A 352 33.26 27.04 23.79
N GLY A 353 33.47 26.32 24.89
CA GLY A 353 32.81 26.60 26.18
C GLY A 353 31.43 26.07 26.44
N LEU A 354 30.82 25.25 25.56
CA LEU A 354 29.52 24.62 25.78
C LEU A 354 29.59 23.11 25.53
N TRP A 355 28.76 22.33 26.20
CA TRP A 355 28.64 20.87 26.11
C TRP A 355 28.91 20.32 24.71
N PRO A 356 29.50 19.12 24.56
CA PRO A 356 29.85 18.59 23.24
C PRO A 356 28.62 18.41 22.38
N ALA A 357 28.38 19.37 21.49
CA ALA A 357 27.38 19.23 20.45
C ALA A 357 27.92 18.21 19.42
N LEU A 358 27.09 17.25 19.01
CA LEU A 358 27.41 16.30 17.95
C LEU A 358 26.81 16.78 16.63
N ALA A 359 27.62 16.83 15.60
CA ALA A 359 27.15 16.88 14.22
C ALA A 359 27.03 15.44 13.72
N TRP A 360 25.85 15.08 13.24
CA TRP A 360 25.59 13.77 12.68
C TRP A 360 25.78 13.79 11.16
N GLY A 361 26.46 12.75 10.64
CA GLY A 361 26.59 12.53 9.20
C GLY A 361 25.30 11.99 8.54
N ASN A 362 25.38 11.73 7.26
CA ASN A 362 24.31 11.06 6.54
C ASN A 362 24.11 9.64 7.10
N PRO A 363 22.87 9.18 7.30
CA PRO A 363 22.64 7.84 7.78
C PRO A 363 22.91 6.79 6.70
N GLU A 364 23.32 5.62 7.16
CA GLU A 364 23.48 4.41 6.35
C GLU A 364 22.40 3.39 6.72
N PRO A 365 21.84 2.64 5.76
CA PRO A 365 20.85 1.63 6.07
C PRO A 365 21.46 0.46 6.85
N VAL A 366 20.78 0.01 7.89
CA VAL A 366 21.21 -1.10 8.75
C VAL A 366 20.12 -2.18 8.79
N PRO A 367 20.41 -3.42 8.37
CA PRO A 367 19.50 -4.54 8.53
C PRO A 367 19.25 -4.87 10.01
N TYR A 368 18.06 -5.38 10.31
CA TYR A 368 17.67 -5.75 11.69
C TYR A 368 18.70 -6.67 12.37
N HIS A 369 19.19 -7.69 11.68
CA HIS A 369 20.13 -8.64 12.26
C HIS A 369 21.46 -7.99 12.68
N GLN A 370 21.94 -6.97 11.95
CA GLN A 370 23.13 -6.20 12.36
C GLN A 370 22.82 -5.32 13.57
N ALA A 371 21.66 -4.64 13.58
CA ALA A 371 21.24 -3.87 14.73
C ALA A 371 21.02 -4.74 15.98
N LEU A 372 20.52 -5.97 15.80
CA LEU A 372 20.37 -6.94 16.89
C LEU A 372 21.73 -7.34 17.47
N SER A 373 22.72 -7.63 16.63
CA SER A 373 24.11 -7.92 17.10
C SER A 373 24.69 -6.76 17.89
N LEU A 374 24.55 -5.52 17.39
CA LEU A 374 24.97 -4.32 18.10
C LEU A 374 24.23 -4.15 19.44
N ALA A 375 22.95 -4.46 19.48
CA ALA A 375 22.17 -4.38 20.71
C ALA A 375 22.52 -5.47 21.73
N GLN A 376 22.95 -6.64 21.30
CA GLN A 376 23.48 -7.70 22.17
C GLN A 376 24.79 -7.27 22.84
N GLU A 377 25.63 -6.52 22.12
CA GLU A 377 26.92 -6.03 22.61
C GLU A 377 26.78 -4.77 23.47
N HIS A 378 25.95 -3.83 23.10
CA HIS A 378 25.85 -2.48 23.69
C HIS A 378 24.54 -2.19 24.44
N GLY A 379 23.57 -3.09 24.36
CA GLY A 379 22.23 -2.92 24.93
C GLY A 379 21.27 -2.11 24.04
N TRP A 380 19.98 -2.33 24.26
CA TRP A 380 18.94 -1.47 23.69
C TRP A 380 18.77 -0.22 24.53
N GLY A 381 18.72 0.95 23.88
CA GLY A 381 18.33 2.20 24.52
C GLY A 381 16.80 2.25 24.76
N ASP A 382 16.33 3.37 25.31
CA ASP A 382 14.92 3.61 25.64
C ASP A 382 13.99 3.34 24.46
N GLY A 383 12.90 2.59 24.70
CA GLY A 383 11.89 2.24 23.70
C GLY A 383 12.22 1.02 22.81
N GLY A 384 13.40 0.38 22.98
CA GLY A 384 13.72 -0.89 22.34
C GLY A 384 13.99 -0.84 20.83
N GLY A 385 14.23 0.36 20.27
CA GLY A 385 14.52 0.55 18.85
C GLY A 385 15.78 1.37 18.56
N ARG A 386 16.56 1.68 19.59
CA ARG A 386 17.77 2.49 19.50
C ARG A 386 18.97 1.75 20.08
N VAL A 387 20.14 1.89 19.45
CA VAL A 387 21.43 1.46 19.98
C VAL A 387 22.42 2.60 19.83
N ASP A 388 23.08 2.98 20.94
CA ASP A 388 24.15 3.97 20.98
C ASP A 388 25.46 3.28 21.32
N TYR A 389 26.53 3.53 20.54
CA TYR A 389 27.82 2.94 20.76
C TYR A 389 28.97 3.79 20.19
N GLY A 390 30.23 3.46 20.58
CA GLY A 390 31.43 4.16 20.15
C GLY A 390 31.67 5.44 20.94
N GLN A 391 32.73 5.45 21.80
CA GLN A 391 33.07 6.61 22.64
C GLN A 391 33.71 7.75 21.87
N GLU A 392 34.70 7.46 21.02
CA GLU A 392 35.40 8.47 20.23
C GLU A 392 34.67 8.94 19.00
N ASN A 393 34.00 7.99 18.30
CA ASN A 393 33.16 8.21 17.14
C ASN A 393 31.75 7.70 17.45
N PRO A 394 30.95 8.50 18.13
CA PRO A 394 29.61 8.06 18.57
C PRO A 394 28.72 7.68 17.38
N ARG A 395 28.16 6.49 17.47
CA ARG A 395 27.24 5.96 16.49
C ARG A 395 25.88 5.74 17.13
N ARG A 396 24.87 6.00 16.38
CA ARG A 396 23.48 5.76 16.79
C ARG A 396 22.75 5.00 15.70
N VAL A 397 22.21 3.86 16.06
CA VAL A 397 21.32 3.08 15.22
C VAL A 397 19.89 3.32 15.69
N TRP A 398 19.00 3.51 14.73
CA TRP A 398 17.55 3.53 14.98
C TRP A 398 16.88 2.54 14.05
N ILE A 399 16.06 1.61 14.58
CA ILE A 399 15.46 0.53 13.81
C ILE A 399 13.94 0.43 14.01
N GLU A 400 13.25 -0.01 12.96
CA GLU A 400 11.86 -0.41 13.09
C GLU A 400 11.75 -1.75 13.82
N THR A 401 11.01 -1.76 14.91
CA THR A 401 10.74 -2.95 15.73
C THR A 401 9.36 -3.52 15.43
N VAL A 402 9.09 -4.72 15.94
CA VAL A 402 7.74 -5.32 15.90
C VAL A 402 6.68 -4.36 16.46
N LYS A 403 6.98 -3.70 17.58
CA LYS A 403 6.04 -2.77 18.23
C LYS A 403 5.75 -1.54 17.38
N THR A 404 6.79 -0.90 16.83
CA THR A 404 6.62 0.30 15.99
C THR A 404 5.92 -0.04 14.67
N MET A 405 6.26 -1.18 14.08
CA MET A 405 5.62 -1.67 12.86
C MET A 405 4.14 -2.02 13.10
N ALA A 406 3.81 -2.71 14.19
CA ALA A 406 2.43 -3.03 14.54
C ALA A 406 1.56 -1.78 14.72
N ALA A 407 2.09 -0.74 15.38
CA ALA A 407 1.39 0.53 15.55
C ALA A 407 1.09 1.20 14.19
N LYS A 408 2.07 1.24 13.29
CA LYS A 408 1.90 1.79 11.93
C LYS A 408 0.96 0.94 11.08
N ALA A 409 1.06 -0.38 11.14
CA ALA A 409 0.18 -1.30 10.42
C ALA A 409 -1.29 -1.19 10.86
N SER A 410 -1.56 -0.86 12.13
CA SER A 410 -2.93 -0.66 12.63
C SER A 410 -3.66 0.49 11.91
N LEU A 411 -2.92 1.47 11.36
CA LEU A 411 -3.50 2.58 10.61
C LEU A 411 -4.18 2.11 9.33
N VAL A 412 -3.75 0.97 8.76
CA VAL A 412 -4.36 0.38 7.56
C VAL A 412 -5.84 0.07 7.81
N ASN A 413 -6.17 -0.53 8.95
CA ASN A 413 -7.56 -0.79 9.33
C ASN A 413 -8.28 0.49 9.79
N LYS A 414 -7.61 1.33 10.58
CA LYS A 414 -8.19 2.57 11.09
C LYS A 414 -8.69 3.50 9.97
N TYR A 415 -7.93 3.61 8.89
CA TYR A 415 -8.26 4.45 7.75
C TYR A 415 -8.88 3.68 6.56
N ASN A 416 -9.16 2.39 6.72
CA ASN A 416 -9.68 1.50 5.67
C ASN A 416 -8.85 1.53 4.37
N LEU A 417 -7.52 1.49 4.51
CA LEU A 417 -6.61 1.50 3.38
C LEU A 417 -6.65 0.16 2.62
N ALA A 418 -6.23 0.15 1.35
CA ALA A 418 -6.15 -1.06 0.53
C ALA A 418 -5.15 -2.10 1.07
N GLY A 419 -4.09 -1.65 1.73
CA GLY A 419 -3.09 -2.57 2.26
C GLY A 419 -1.84 -1.91 2.80
N ILE A 420 -0.84 -2.76 3.04
CA ILE A 420 0.49 -2.40 3.49
C ILE A 420 1.53 -3.00 2.55
N ALA A 421 2.58 -2.26 2.30
CA ALA A 421 3.78 -2.73 1.62
C ALA A 421 4.99 -2.56 2.56
N VAL A 422 5.85 -3.55 2.63
CA VAL A 422 7.01 -3.55 3.54
C VAL A 422 8.30 -3.53 2.72
N PHE A 423 9.14 -2.55 2.93
CA PHE A 423 10.44 -2.37 2.28
C PHE A 423 11.57 -2.45 3.32
N ALA A 424 12.43 -3.48 3.31
CA ALA A 424 12.45 -4.57 2.38
C ALA A 424 12.64 -5.90 3.12
N MET A 425 12.03 -6.95 2.56
CA MET A 425 12.17 -8.33 3.02
C MET A 425 13.62 -8.80 2.92
N GLY A 426 14.11 -9.40 3.99
CA GLY A 426 15.51 -9.79 4.19
C GLY A 426 16.32 -8.80 5.04
N LEU A 427 15.76 -7.61 5.31
CA LEU A 427 16.37 -6.58 6.19
C LEU A 427 15.57 -6.39 7.49
N GLU A 428 14.36 -6.91 7.56
CA GLU A 428 13.38 -6.71 8.62
C GLU A 428 13.63 -7.57 9.87
N ASP A 429 12.97 -7.21 10.96
CA ASP A 429 12.67 -8.14 12.05
C ASP A 429 11.62 -9.13 11.55
N PRO A 430 11.94 -10.45 11.41
CA PRO A 430 11.04 -11.41 10.79
C PRO A 430 9.71 -11.60 11.55
N ARG A 431 9.65 -11.19 12.81
CA ARG A 431 8.44 -11.27 13.63
C ARG A 431 7.34 -10.29 13.18
N ILE A 432 7.68 -9.24 12.42
CA ILE A 432 6.70 -8.26 11.92
C ILE A 432 5.62 -8.90 11.05
N TRP A 433 5.96 -9.95 10.30
CA TRP A 433 5.02 -10.61 9.37
C TRP A 433 3.82 -11.22 10.09
N LYS A 434 4.07 -11.88 11.22
CA LYS A 434 3.00 -12.42 12.07
C LYS A 434 2.12 -11.29 12.64
N GLU A 435 2.73 -10.20 13.07
CA GLU A 435 2.01 -9.05 13.60
C GLU A 435 1.12 -8.37 12.56
N ILE A 436 1.64 -8.19 11.34
CA ILE A 436 0.87 -7.64 10.22
C ILE A 436 -0.29 -8.58 9.89
N GLY A 437 -0.03 -9.88 9.75
CA GLY A 437 -1.05 -10.87 9.41
C GLY A 437 -2.16 -11.05 10.45
N ALA A 438 -1.89 -10.71 11.72
CA ALA A 438 -2.91 -10.81 12.77
C ALA A 438 -3.96 -9.67 12.73
N ASN A 439 -3.73 -8.62 11.96
CA ASN A 439 -4.62 -7.46 11.90
C ASN A 439 -5.65 -7.52 10.78
N HIS A 440 -5.48 -8.38 9.77
CA HIS A 440 -6.38 -8.47 8.62
C HIS A 440 -6.19 -9.78 7.83
N LEU A 441 -7.21 -10.17 7.09
CA LEU A 441 -7.10 -11.27 6.15
C LEU A 441 -6.14 -10.91 5.02
N ILE A 442 -5.32 -11.88 4.66
CA ILE A 442 -4.36 -11.73 3.58
C ILE A 442 -5.02 -12.13 2.26
N ARG A 443 -5.12 -11.20 1.34
CA ARG A 443 -5.61 -11.47 -0.02
C ARG A 443 -4.59 -12.29 -0.79
N LYS A 444 -5.03 -13.37 -1.45
CA LYS A 444 -4.20 -14.25 -2.28
C LYS A 444 -4.51 -14.09 -3.78
N ALA A 445 -3.54 -14.41 -4.63
CA ALA A 445 -3.66 -14.29 -6.08
C ALA A 445 -4.69 -15.25 -6.68
N GLY A 446 -4.85 -16.45 -6.10
CA GLY A 446 -5.82 -17.47 -6.56
C GLY A 446 -7.28 -17.18 -6.21
N ASN A 447 -7.59 -16.17 -5.41
CA ASN A 447 -8.97 -15.76 -5.16
C ASN A 447 -9.47 -14.95 -6.35
N ASN A 448 -10.39 -15.52 -7.13
CA ASN A 448 -10.95 -15.00 -8.38
C ASN A 448 -11.09 -13.47 -8.43
N TRP A 449 -10.60 -12.92 -9.53
CA TRP A 449 -10.70 -11.52 -9.98
C TRP A 449 -12.06 -11.22 -10.56
#